data_781f2cce8416acfe0863f93ff526af32
#
_entry.id   781f2cce8416acfe0863f93ff526af32
#
_cell.length_a   1.000
_cell.length_b   1.000
_cell.length_c   1.000
_cell.angle_alpha   90.00
_cell.angle_beta   90.00
_cell.angle_gamma   90.00
#
_symmetry.space_group_name_H-M   'P 1'
#
loop_
_entity.id
_entity.type
_entity.pdbx_description
1 polymer ?
#
loop_
_entity_poly.entity_id
_entity_poly.type
_entity_poly.pdbx_seq_one_letter_code
_entity_poly.pdbx_strand_id
1 'polypeptide(L)'
;MRRSSILGAIFCEIARAAGNVNPVLVEEKNINLVKNLRSMEPLFPIFLGRRGYKYKKLKVNGIKTEVFKPKKNASENVIFVCHGGAYVSRMMFYYRLLNKRYSKASGGGTVIHFDYRCAPEYTHPAMIEDCLTVWYWMLDQGYKAENTIVVGDSSGGNMALQLMLRLHDAGKPMPRGAVLYSPWSDMTASGDSYVYNYKVDPVFGVRGYTPTKEECKELLYKSELYNWLGDTPRDDRYVSPALTYYDDTYPPIFVTVGGDEVLKSECELLVKKFNEAGVEATLFAPPGMMHAFPIYELFPEAQQGLRMAFAFIREKFGVE
;
A
#
# COMPACT_ATOMS: atom_id res chain seq x y z
N MET A 1 -13.83 -12.22 22.05
CA MET A 1 -13.18 -11.71 20.83
C MET A 1 -13.29 -12.78 19.74
N ARG A 2 -13.80 -12.45 18.56
CA ARG A 2 -13.74 -13.36 17.40
C ARG A 2 -12.24 -13.52 17.01
N ARG A 3 -11.73 -14.73 17.09
CA ARG A 3 -10.40 -15.07 16.57
C ARG A 3 -10.45 -15.09 15.04
N SER A 4 -9.31 -14.91 14.37
CA SER A 4 -9.18 -15.12 12.92
C SER A 4 -9.64 -16.52 12.51
N SER A 5 -9.93 -16.71 11.23
CA SER A 5 -10.14 -18.06 10.68
C SER A 5 -8.89 -18.92 10.87
N ILE A 6 -9.05 -20.26 10.88
CA ILE A 6 -7.91 -21.19 10.98
C ILE A 6 -6.91 -20.95 9.84
N LEU A 7 -7.39 -20.72 8.62
CA LEU A 7 -6.52 -20.42 7.48
C LEU A 7 -5.80 -19.08 7.65
N GLY A 8 -6.48 -18.04 8.12
CA GLY A 8 -5.85 -16.76 8.41
C GLY A 8 -4.75 -16.87 9.47
N ALA A 9 -5.01 -17.63 10.55
CA ALA A 9 -4.01 -17.90 11.58
C ALA A 9 -2.78 -18.65 11.02
N ILE A 10 -2.98 -19.68 10.19
CA ILE A 10 -1.89 -20.43 9.54
C ILE A 10 -1.06 -19.49 8.66
N PHE A 11 -1.71 -18.62 7.87
CA PHE A 11 -1.00 -17.66 7.03
C PHE A 11 -0.18 -16.65 7.83
N CYS A 12 -0.68 -16.18 8.95
CA CYS A 12 0.08 -15.32 9.87
C CYS A 12 1.33 -16.03 10.41
N GLU A 13 1.25 -17.34 10.74
CA GLU A 13 2.41 -18.09 11.18
C GLU A 13 3.42 -18.33 10.03
N ILE A 14 2.97 -18.59 8.82
CA ILE A 14 3.83 -18.68 7.64
C ILE A 14 4.54 -17.34 7.39
N ALA A 15 3.82 -16.21 7.48
CA ALA A 15 4.40 -14.88 7.33
C ALA A 15 5.46 -14.61 8.40
N ARG A 16 5.19 -15.00 9.64
CA ARG A 16 6.16 -14.89 10.75
C ARG A 16 7.42 -15.70 10.50
N ALA A 17 7.29 -16.92 9.96
CA ALA A 17 8.43 -17.80 9.69
C ALA A 17 9.26 -17.37 8.49
N ALA A 18 8.60 -16.88 7.44
CA ALA A 18 9.20 -16.65 6.12
C ALA A 18 9.65 -15.20 5.87
N GLY A 19 8.99 -14.21 6.49
CA GLY A 19 9.09 -12.83 6.05
C GLY A 19 9.21 -11.78 7.14
N ASN A 20 9.57 -12.17 8.36
CA ASN A 20 9.70 -11.19 9.43
C ASN A 20 10.84 -10.21 9.12
N VAL A 21 10.47 -8.93 8.98
CA VAL A 21 11.39 -7.82 8.68
C VAL A 21 11.78 -7.06 9.96
N ASN A 22 11.51 -7.64 11.13
CA ASN A 22 11.84 -7.03 12.41
C ASN A 22 13.35 -6.79 12.53
N PRO A 23 13.80 -5.59 12.90
CA PRO A 23 15.22 -5.24 12.98
C PRO A 23 16.03 -6.18 13.89
N VAL A 24 15.48 -6.58 15.04
CA VAL A 24 16.14 -7.49 15.99
C VAL A 24 16.41 -8.85 15.35
N LEU A 25 15.40 -9.43 14.70
CA LEU A 25 15.54 -10.73 14.05
C LEU A 25 16.43 -10.68 12.80
N VAL A 26 16.41 -9.54 12.10
CA VAL A 26 17.29 -9.30 10.95
C VAL A 26 18.76 -9.25 11.39
N GLU A 27 19.05 -8.56 12.48
CA GLU A 27 20.41 -8.49 13.06
C GLU A 27 20.84 -9.84 13.62
N GLU A 28 20.03 -10.48 14.48
CA GLU A 28 20.34 -11.80 15.07
C GLU A 28 20.64 -12.87 14.03
N LYS A 29 19.89 -12.87 12.91
CA LYS A 29 20.05 -13.85 11.84
C LYS A 29 21.04 -13.43 10.75
N ASN A 30 21.66 -12.26 10.89
CA ASN A 30 22.56 -11.65 9.89
C ASN A 30 21.94 -11.62 8.47
N ILE A 31 20.68 -11.17 8.39
CA ILE A 31 19.92 -11.10 7.15
C ILE A 31 20.21 -9.76 6.47
N ASN A 32 20.66 -9.79 5.22
CA ASN A 32 20.64 -8.61 4.37
C ASN A 32 19.18 -8.34 3.93
N LEU A 33 18.51 -7.38 4.59
CA LEU A 33 17.10 -7.12 4.42
C LEU A 33 16.76 -6.68 2.99
N VAL A 34 17.56 -5.80 2.40
CA VAL A 34 17.39 -5.32 1.03
C VAL A 34 17.45 -6.48 0.04
N LYS A 35 18.51 -7.33 0.17
CA LYS A 35 18.69 -8.50 -0.69
C LYS A 35 17.53 -9.49 -0.50
N ASN A 36 17.09 -9.72 0.73
CA ASN A 36 16.00 -10.64 1.03
C ASN A 36 14.69 -10.17 0.40
N LEU A 37 14.29 -8.91 0.62
CA LEU A 37 13.08 -8.33 0.04
C LEU A 37 13.11 -8.34 -1.49
N ARG A 38 14.28 -8.07 -2.11
CA ARG A 38 14.43 -8.10 -3.57
C ARG A 38 14.52 -9.51 -4.15
N SER A 39 14.96 -10.51 -3.38
CA SER A 39 15.01 -11.92 -3.82
C SER A 39 13.63 -12.56 -3.95
N MET A 40 12.61 -11.95 -3.36
CA MET A 40 11.21 -12.36 -3.51
C MET A 40 10.62 -12.00 -4.88
N GLU A 41 11.37 -11.36 -5.78
CA GLU A 41 10.98 -11.21 -7.19
C GLU A 41 10.90 -12.60 -7.83
N PRO A 42 9.73 -13.05 -8.30
CA PRO A 42 9.61 -14.45 -8.71
C PRO A 42 10.17 -14.72 -10.10
N LEU A 43 10.76 -15.88 -10.18
CA LEU A 43 11.19 -16.57 -11.39
C LEU A 43 10.04 -17.03 -12.30
N PHE A 44 8.78 -16.78 -11.94
CA PHE A 44 7.63 -17.29 -12.70
C PHE A 44 7.19 -16.32 -13.80
N PRO A 45 7.27 -16.74 -15.07
CA PRO A 45 6.65 -15.99 -16.15
C PRO A 45 5.12 -16.06 -16.00
N ILE A 46 4.50 -14.93 -15.59
CA ILE A 46 3.06 -14.89 -15.37
C ILE A 46 2.34 -14.77 -16.71
N PHE A 47 2.00 -15.91 -17.27
CA PHE A 47 1.03 -16.02 -18.38
C PHE A 47 -0.43 -15.98 -17.88
N LEU A 48 -0.65 -16.02 -16.57
CA LEU A 48 -1.96 -16.08 -15.94
C LEU A 48 -2.72 -14.78 -16.14
N GLY A 49 -3.79 -14.84 -16.89
CA GLY A 49 -4.81 -13.80 -16.86
C GLY A 49 -4.86 -12.83 -18.02
N ARG A 50 -4.08 -12.98 -19.09
CA ARG A 50 -4.12 -12.03 -20.23
C ARG A 50 -5.27 -12.22 -21.23
N ARG A 51 -6.03 -13.33 -21.16
CA ARG A 51 -7.13 -13.57 -22.10
C ARG A 51 -8.19 -12.47 -21.97
N GLY A 52 -8.46 -11.78 -23.08
CA GLY A 52 -9.39 -10.65 -23.13
C GLY A 52 -8.78 -9.27 -22.84
N TYR A 53 -7.48 -9.20 -22.54
CA TYR A 53 -6.77 -7.96 -22.20
C TYR A 53 -5.56 -7.72 -23.10
N LYS A 54 -5.25 -6.44 -23.32
CA LYS A 54 -3.96 -5.97 -23.86
C LYS A 54 -3.07 -5.68 -22.64
N TYR A 55 -1.86 -6.18 -22.66
CA TYR A 55 -0.85 -5.91 -21.66
C TYR A 55 0.36 -5.27 -22.35
N LYS A 56 0.69 -4.05 -21.97
CA LYS A 56 1.79 -3.28 -22.54
C LYS A 56 2.79 -2.95 -21.43
N LYS A 57 4.05 -3.23 -21.70
CA LYS A 57 5.21 -2.76 -20.92
C LYS A 57 5.85 -1.62 -21.67
N LEU A 58 6.13 -0.52 -20.99
CA LEU A 58 6.78 0.66 -21.56
C LEU A 58 7.67 1.32 -20.51
N LYS A 59 8.39 2.35 -20.92
CA LYS A 59 9.13 3.23 -20.01
C LYS A 59 8.58 4.64 -20.13
N VAL A 60 8.19 5.23 -19.01
CA VAL A 60 7.80 6.63 -18.88
C VAL A 60 8.97 7.37 -18.24
N ASN A 61 9.69 8.17 -19.02
CA ASN A 61 10.91 8.84 -18.56
C ASN A 61 11.90 7.89 -17.84
N GLY A 62 12.07 6.68 -18.38
CA GLY A 62 12.92 5.65 -17.79
C GLY A 62 12.23 4.72 -16.79
N ILE A 63 11.10 5.09 -16.22
CA ILE A 63 10.33 4.33 -15.22
C ILE A 63 9.59 3.19 -15.92
N LYS A 64 9.87 1.96 -15.53
CA LYS A 64 9.15 0.79 -16.06
C LYS A 64 7.67 0.88 -15.68
N THR A 65 6.81 0.92 -16.67
CA THR A 65 5.37 1.07 -16.50
C THR A 65 4.64 -0.04 -17.22
N GLU A 66 3.61 -0.55 -16.62
CA GLU A 66 2.77 -1.63 -17.14
C GLU A 66 1.32 -1.15 -17.25
N VAL A 67 0.74 -1.33 -18.43
CA VAL A 67 -0.66 -0.99 -18.70
C VAL A 67 -1.42 -2.26 -19.07
N PHE A 68 -2.47 -2.53 -18.31
CA PHE A 68 -3.37 -3.66 -18.49
C PHE A 68 -4.77 -3.15 -18.80
N LYS A 69 -5.23 -3.35 -20.06
CA LYS A 69 -6.47 -2.77 -20.56
C LYS A 69 -7.35 -3.83 -21.24
N PRO A 70 -8.68 -3.86 -21.00
CA PRO A 70 -9.57 -4.74 -21.73
C PRO A 70 -9.48 -4.51 -23.25
N LYS A 71 -9.57 -5.60 -24.05
CA LYS A 71 -9.61 -5.51 -25.53
C LYS A 71 -10.97 -5.05 -26.06
N LYS A 72 -12.03 -5.31 -25.29
CA LYS A 72 -13.41 -4.94 -25.59
C LYS A 72 -14.04 -4.32 -24.35
N ASN A 73 -14.99 -3.42 -24.54
CA ASN A 73 -15.75 -2.77 -23.46
C ASN A 73 -14.84 -2.13 -22.39
N ALA A 74 -13.74 -1.52 -22.83
CA ALA A 74 -12.90 -0.73 -21.94
C ALA A 74 -13.63 0.55 -21.57
N SER A 75 -13.74 0.84 -20.26
CA SER A 75 -14.24 2.11 -19.77
C SER A 75 -13.11 3.17 -19.71
N GLU A 76 -13.47 4.41 -19.41
CA GLU A 76 -12.50 5.50 -19.16
C GLU A 76 -11.87 5.42 -17.75
N ASN A 77 -12.37 4.53 -16.90
CA ASN A 77 -11.92 4.37 -15.54
C ASN A 77 -10.49 3.82 -15.49
N VAL A 78 -9.75 4.26 -14.46
CA VAL A 78 -8.38 3.83 -14.23
C VAL A 78 -8.21 3.36 -12.78
N ILE A 79 -7.46 2.30 -12.61
CA ILE A 79 -6.87 1.91 -11.32
C ILE A 79 -5.37 2.17 -11.42
N PHE A 80 -4.89 3.14 -10.66
CA PHE A 80 -3.48 3.53 -10.57
C PHE A 80 -2.86 2.87 -9.35
N VAL A 81 -1.92 1.93 -9.54
CA VAL A 81 -1.41 1.07 -8.48
C VAL A 81 -0.01 1.48 -8.07
N CYS A 82 0.12 1.87 -6.81
CA CYS A 82 1.37 2.14 -6.10
C CYS A 82 1.74 0.89 -5.30
N HIS A 83 2.80 0.19 -5.68
CA HIS A 83 3.19 -1.05 -4.99
C HIS A 83 3.88 -0.77 -3.65
N GLY A 84 3.72 -1.70 -2.70
CA GLY A 84 4.43 -1.70 -1.42
C GLY A 84 5.85 -2.26 -1.50
N GLY A 85 6.41 -2.59 -0.34
CA GLY A 85 7.76 -3.14 -0.20
C GLY A 85 8.73 -2.18 0.44
N ALA A 86 8.24 -1.34 1.36
CA ALA A 86 9.02 -0.41 2.20
C ALA A 86 9.92 0.55 1.41
N TYR A 87 9.56 0.89 0.17
CA TYR A 87 10.39 1.66 -0.76
C TYR A 87 11.74 1.03 -1.10
N VAL A 88 11.95 -0.24 -0.73
CA VAL A 88 13.17 -1.03 -0.95
C VAL A 88 12.97 -2.08 -2.04
N SER A 89 11.80 -2.73 -2.03
CA SER A 89 11.46 -3.76 -3.03
C SER A 89 10.95 -3.14 -4.32
N ARG A 90 11.18 -3.86 -5.41
CA ARG A 90 10.59 -3.56 -6.71
C ARG A 90 9.18 -4.13 -6.81
N MET A 91 8.47 -3.78 -7.90
CA MET A 91 7.13 -4.28 -8.16
C MET A 91 7.10 -5.79 -8.31
N MET A 92 6.50 -6.48 -7.34
CA MET A 92 6.39 -7.95 -7.32
C MET A 92 5.26 -8.45 -8.23
N PHE A 93 5.32 -9.74 -8.56
CA PHE A 93 4.39 -10.37 -9.51
C PHE A 93 2.93 -10.41 -9.06
N TYR A 94 2.70 -10.59 -7.77
CA TYR A 94 1.36 -10.77 -7.22
C TYR A 94 0.45 -9.56 -7.46
N TYR A 95 1.01 -8.35 -7.61
CA TYR A 95 0.22 -7.19 -8.02
C TYR A 95 -0.52 -7.41 -9.33
N ARG A 96 0.07 -8.19 -10.26
CA ARG A 96 -0.54 -8.51 -11.55
C ARG A 96 -1.70 -9.50 -11.44
N LEU A 97 -1.77 -10.29 -10.35
CA LEU A 97 -2.86 -11.25 -10.12
C LEU A 97 -4.20 -10.52 -9.94
N LEU A 98 -4.19 -9.35 -9.31
CA LEU A 98 -5.39 -8.54 -9.06
C LEU A 98 -5.87 -7.73 -10.28
N ASN A 99 -5.07 -7.60 -11.35
CA ASN A 99 -5.39 -6.74 -12.49
C ASN A 99 -6.78 -6.97 -13.09
N LYS A 100 -7.16 -8.23 -13.31
CA LYS A 100 -8.51 -8.54 -13.84
C LYS A 100 -9.63 -8.15 -12.89
N ARG A 101 -9.42 -8.33 -11.60
CA ARG A 101 -10.41 -8.02 -10.57
C ARG A 101 -10.58 -6.52 -10.43
N TYR A 102 -9.48 -5.76 -10.41
CA TYR A 102 -9.50 -4.31 -10.44
C TYR A 102 -10.19 -3.78 -11.70
N SER A 103 -9.81 -4.30 -12.88
CA SER A 103 -10.44 -3.90 -14.12
C SER A 103 -11.94 -4.19 -14.15
N LYS A 104 -12.38 -5.35 -13.62
CA LYS A 104 -13.82 -5.68 -13.50
C LYS A 104 -14.52 -4.76 -12.51
N ALA A 105 -13.94 -4.54 -11.33
CA ALA A 105 -14.53 -3.69 -10.30
C ALA A 105 -14.69 -2.24 -10.78
N SER A 106 -13.80 -1.78 -11.66
CA SER A 106 -13.88 -0.46 -12.28
C SER A 106 -14.70 -0.40 -13.59
N GLY A 107 -15.56 -1.41 -13.84
CA GLY A 107 -16.41 -1.43 -15.05
C GLY A 107 -15.63 -1.57 -16.36
N GLY A 108 -14.54 -2.33 -16.36
CA GLY A 108 -13.65 -2.49 -17.53
C GLY A 108 -12.55 -1.43 -17.60
N GLY A 109 -12.17 -0.86 -16.48
CA GLY A 109 -11.11 0.15 -16.41
C GLY A 109 -9.72 -0.39 -16.75
N THR A 110 -8.83 0.53 -17.06
CA THR A 110 -7.41 0.28 -17.28
C THR A 110 -6.68 0.20 -15.94
N VAL A 111 -5.77 -0.77 -15.78
CA VAL A 111 -4.90 -0.86 -14.59
C VAL A 111 -3.49 -0.45 -15.00
N ILE A 112 -2.90 0.48 -14.26
CA ILE A 112 -1.55 1.00 -14.48
C ILE A 112 -0.71 0.70 -13.26
N HIS A 113 0.44 0.07 -13.47
CA HIS A 113 1.49 -0.17 -12.48
C HIS A 113 2.79 0.49 -12.94
N PHE A 114 3.64 0.84 -11.99
CA PHE A 114 4.97 1.35 -12.28
C PHE A 114 5.98 0.87 -11.23
N ASP A 115 7.25 0.76 -11.65
CA ASP A 115 8.37 0.27 -10.83
C ASP A 115 9.29 1.46 -10.54
N TYR A 116 9.01 2.16 -9.44
CA TYR A 116 9.71 3.38 -9.05
C TYR A 116 11.13 3.11 -8.54
N ARG A 117 11.96 4.15 -8.48
CA ARG A 117 13.30 4.12 -7.87
C ARG A 117 13.20 3.76 -6.39
N CYS A 118 14.07 2.86 -5.91
CA CYS A 118 14.01 2.31 -4.56
C CYS A 118 15.29 2.61 -3.77
N ALA A 119 15.15 2.60 -2.44
CA ALA A 119 16.27 2.64 -1.51
C ALA A 119 17.04 1.29 -1.54
N PRO A 120 18.32 1.27 -1.18
CA PRO A 120 19.13 2.41 -0.70
C PRO A 120 19.72 3.29 -1.79
N GLU A 121 19.57 2.92 -3.08
CA GLU A 121 20.19 3.67 -4.19
C GLU A 121 19.59 5.06 -4.37
N TYR A 122 18.33 5.21 -3.96
CA TYR A 122 17.60 6.49 -4.01
C TYR A 122 16.86 6.70 -2.71
N THR A 123 16.72 7.96 -2.32
CA THR A 123 15.97 8.38 -1.12
C THR A 123 14.83 9.32 -1.50
N HIS A 124 13.95 9.63 -0.55
CA HIS A 124 12.92 10.65 -0.73
C HIS A 124 13.56 11.98 -1.18
N PRO A 125 13.01 12.68 -2.19
CA PRO A 125 11.67 12.45 -2.80
C PRO A 125 11.66 11.61 -4.10
N ALA A 126 12.72 10.90 -4.45
CA ALA A 126 12.85 10.22 -5.75
C ALA A 126 11.64 9.31 -6.09
N MET A 127 11.12 8.58 -5.10
CA MET A 127 10.01 7.64 -5.30
C MET A 127 8.71 8.35 -5.70
N ILE A 128 8.40 9.45 -5.00
CA ILE A 128 7.18 10.22 -5.30
C ILE A 128 7.33 11.04 -6.59
N GLU A 129 8.52 11.47 -6.95
CA GLU A 129 8.78 12.10 -8.26
C GLU A 129 8.48 11.14 -9.41
N ASP A 130 8.88 9.86 -9.26
CA ASP A 130 8.55 8.82 -10.24
C ASP A 130 7.04 8.58 -10.31
N CYS A 131 6.36 8.54 -9.17
CA CYS A 131 4.90 8.43 -9.11
C CYS A 131 4.21 9.57 -9.84
N LEU A 132 4.60 10.82 -9.56
CA LEU A 132 4.08 12.02 -10.22
C LEU A 132 4.36 12.01 -11.73
N THR A 133 5.55 11.54 -12.13
CA THR A 133 5.91 11.41 -13.55
C THR A 133 4.97 10.47 -14.28
N VAL A 134 4.65 9.31 -13.69
CA VAL A 134 3.72 8.35 -14.30
C VAL A 134 2.27 8.85 -14.21
N TRP A 135 1.90 9.55 -13.13
CA TRP A 135 0.59 10.16 -12.98
C TRP A 135 0.32 11.20 -14.09
N TYR A 136 1.23 12.14 -14.29
CA TYR A 136 1.08 13.14 -15.34
C TYR A 136 1.14 12.54 -16.74
N TRP A 137 2.02 11.56 -16.98
CA TRP A 137 1.99 10.80 -18.22
C TRP A 137 0.63 10.14 -18.47
N MET A 138 0.01 9.56 -17.45
CA MET A 138 -1.34 8.98 -17.55
C MET A 138 -2.36 10.04 -18.01
N LEU A 139 -2.32 11.23 -17.44
CA LEU A 139 -3.19 12.34 -17.84
C LEU A 139 -2.92 12.78 -19.30
N ASP A 140 -1.65 12.85 -19.70
CA ASP A 140 -1.24 13.16 -21.08
C ASP A 140 -1.69 12.10 -22.09
N GLN A 141 -1.94 10.85 -21.65
CA GLN A 141 -2.56 9.82 -22.50
C GLN A 141 -4.09 9.98 -22.62
N GLY A 142 -4.67 11.04 -22.05
CA GLY A 142 -6.10 11.35 -22.11
C GLY A 142 -6.93 10.71 -20.99
N TYR A 143 -6.32 10.04 -20.03
CA TYR A 143 -7.04 9.60 -18.82
C TYR A 143 -7.28 10.80 -17.90
N LYS A 144 -8.29 10.72 -17.05
CA LYS A 144 -8.70 11.82 -16.17
C LYS A 144 -8.50 11.45 -14.70
N ALA A 145 -8.09 12.43 -13.89
CA ALA A 145 -7.94 12.24 -12.45
C ALA A 145 -9.26 11.81 -11.79
N GLU A 146 -10.35 12.48 -12.12
CA GLU A 146 -11.69 12.18 -11.63
C GLU A 146 -12.25 10.82 -12.06
N ASN A 147 -11.61 10.13 -13.00
CA ASN A 147 -11.89 8.77 -13.43
C ASN A 147 -10.83 7.77 -12.94
N THR A 148 -10.02 8.15 -11.95
CA THR A 148 -8.93 7.32 -11.42
C THR A 148 -9.14 7.04 -9.94
N ILE A 149 -9.05 5.77 -9.54
CA ILE A 149 -8.88 5.37 -8.13
C ILE A 149 -7.43 4.92 -7.95
N VAL A 150 -6.78 5.48 -6.93
CA VAL A 150 -5.42 5.09 -6.55
C VAL A 150 -5.49 3.92 -5.58
N VAL A 151 -4.67 2.91 -5.79
CA VAL A 151 -4.58 1.73 -4.92
C VAL A 151 -3.15 1.58 -4.44
N GLY A 152 -2.95 1.37 -3.14
CA GLY A 152 -1.61 1.13 -2.62
C GLY A 152 -1.61 0.32 -1.34
N ASP A 153 -0.55 -0.44 -1.13
CA ASP A 153 -0.31 -1.21 0.09
C ASP A 153 0.97 -0.77 0.78
N SER A 154 1.00 -0.76 2.10
CA SER A 154 2.22 -0.46 2.87
C SER A 154 2.85 0.88 2.45
N SER A 155 4.12 0.89 2.02
CA SER A 155 4.77 2.07 1.42
C SER A 155 4.06 2.58 0.16
N GLY A 156 3.42 1.72 -0.63
CA GLY A 156 2.58 2.13 -1.75
C GLY A 156 1.31 2.86 -1.31
N GLY A 157 0.75 2.50 -0.15
CA GLY A 157 -0.32 3.24 0.51
C GLY A 157 0.15 4.63 0.97
N ASN A 158 1.36 4.73 1.51
CA ASN A 158 2.01 6.01 1.81
C ASN A 158 2.19 6.84 0.53
N MET A 159 2.69 6.24 -0.56
CA MET A 159 2.86 6.91 -1.85
C MET A 159 1.54 7.44 -2.42
N ALA A 160 0.44 6.69 -2.29
CA ALA A 160 -0.89 7.12 -2.69
C ALA A 160 -1.34 8.36 -1.91
N LEU A 161 -1.09 8.39 -0.60
CA LEU A 161 -1.36 9.55 0.25
C LEU A 161 -0.46 10.73 -0.10
N GLN A 162 0.84 10.52 -0.32
CA GLN A 162 1.77 11.57 -0.79
C GLN A 162 1.32 12.16 -2.12
N LEU A 163 0.87 11.32 -3.07
CA LEU A 163 0.34 11.78 -4.36
C LEU A 163 -0.85 12.73 -4.14
N MET A 164 -1.82 12.32 -3.33
CA MET A 164 -2.99 13.16 -3.04
C MET A 164 -2.61 14.47 -2.35
N LEU A 165 -1.72 14.45 -1.36
CA LEU A 165 -1.22 15.66 -0.71
C LEU A 165 -0.57 16.63 -1.71
N ARG A 166 0.29 16.13 -2.60
CA ARG A 166 0.99 16.98 -3.59
C ARG A 166 0.06 17.51 -4.67
N LEU A 167 -0.93 16.73 -5.08
CA LEU A 167 -1.96 17.20 -6.02
C LEU A 167 -2.81 18.31 -5.38
N HIS A 168 -3.24 18.12 -4.14
CA HIS A 168 -4.00 19.11 -3.38
C HIS A 168 -3.22 20.41 -3.22
N ASP A 169 -1.98 20.35 -2.72
CA ASP A 169 -1.14 21.54 -2.51
C ASP A 169 -0.85 22.31 -3.81
N ALA A 170 -0.79 21.58 -4.94
CA ALA A 170 -0.60 22.16 -6.26
C ALA A 170 -1.91 22.64 -6.93
N GLY A 171 -3.06 22.53 -6.26
CA GLY A 171 -4.38 22.86 -6.83
C GLY A 171 -4.71 22.04 -8.09
N LYS A 172 -4.27 20.78 -8.15
CA LYS A 172 -4.48 19.90 -9.29
C LYS A 172 -5.70 19.00 -9.07
N PRO A 173 -6.33 18.52 -10.15
CA PRO A 173 -7.44 17.59 -10.04
C PRO A 173 -7.06 16.34 -9.23
N MET A 174 -7.92 16.00 -8.27
CA MET A 174 -7.74 14.86 -7.37
C MET A 174 -8.26 13.56 -8.00
N PRO A 175 -7.72 12.40 -7.61
CA PRO A 175 -8.32 11.12 -7.96
C PRO A 175 -9.74 11.00 -7.40
N ARG A 176 -10.55 10.11 -7.94
CA ARG A 176 -11.92 9.84 -7.50
C ARG A 176 -11.99 9.23 -6.10
N GLY A 177 -10.94 8.55 -5.66
CA GLY A 177 -10.82 7.90 -4.36
C GLY A 177 -9.53 7.15 -4.20
N ALA A 178 -9.29 6.59 -3.01
CA ALA A 178 -8.17 5.71 -2.79
C ALA A 178 -8.56 4.44 -2.01
N VAL A 179 -7.90 3.31 -2.35
CA VAL A 179 -7.95 2.04 -1.63
C VAL A 179 -6.57 1.77 -1.06
N LEU A 180 -6.47 1.70 0.25
CA LEU A 180 -5.22 1.63 0.98
C LEU A 180 -5.18 0.35 1.85
N TYR A 181 -4.22 -0.53 1.58
CA TYR A 181 -4.01 -1.75 2.36
C TYR A 181 -2.85 -1.55 3.31
N SER A 182 -3.12 -1.44 4.61
CA SER A 182 -2.11 -1.18 5.66
C SER A 182 -1.14 -0.05 5.28
N PRO A 183 -1.62 1.15 4.93
CA PRO A 183 -0.75 2.25 4.53
C PRO A 183 0.24 2.59 5.66
N TRP A 184 1.54 2.64 5.35
CA TRP A 184 2.56 3.09 6.28
C TRP A 184 2.58 4.62 6.31
N SER A 185 1.85 5.21 7.24
CA SER A 185 1.47 6.62 7.19
C SER A 185 2.00 7.49 8.33
N ASP A 186 2.79 6.91 9.25
CA ASP A 186 3.46 7.62 10.35
C ASP A 186 4.90 7.11 10.54
N MET A 187 5.87 7.85 9.98
CA MET A 187 7.29 7.50 10.10
C MET A 187 7.86 7.76 11.50
N THR A 188 7.10 8.44 12.38
CA THR A 188 7.53 8.67 13.76
C THR A 188 7.19 7.52 14.68
N ALA A 189 6.45 6.50 14.19
CA ALA A 189 5.97 5.37 14.98
C ALA A 189 5.29 5.83 16.32
N SER A 190 4.45 6.86 16.22
CA SER A 190 3.84 7.48 17.41
C SER A 190 2.64 6.71 17.96
N GLY A 191 2.06 5.81 17.16
CA GLY A 191 0.85 5.08 17.51
C GLY A 191 1.06 4.03 18.60
N ASP A 192 0.05 3.82 19.46
CA ASP A 192 0.16 2.88 20.56
C ASP A 192 0.23 1.41 20.11
N SER A 193 -0.26 1.08 18.91
CA SER A 193 -0.17 -0.28 18.34
C SER A 193 1.27 -0.73 18.11
N TYR A 194 2.19 0.18 17.93
CA TYR A 194 3.62 -0.14 17.89
C TYR A 194 4.13 -0.82 19.15
N VAL A 195 3.48 -0.60 20.29
CA VAL A 195 3.79 -1.24 21.57
C VAL A 195 2.94 -2.48 21.79
N TYR A 196 1.59 -2.33 21.80
CA TYR A 196 0.72 -3.43 22.22
C TYR A 196 0.60 -4.54 21.18
N ASN A 197 0.75 -4.25 19.88
CA ASN A 197 0.74 -5.25 18.83
C ASN A 197 2.13 -5.84 18.53
N TYR A 198 3.22 -5.25 19.02
CA TYR A 198 4.57 -5.72 18.71
C TYR A 198 4.78 -7.21 19.00
N LYS A 199 4.24 -7.72 20.10
CA LYS A 199 4.35 -9.14 20.50
C LYS A 199 3.52 -10.12 19.64
N VAL A 200 2.54 -9.60 18.88
CA VAL A 200 1.62 -10.42 18.09
C VAL A 200 1.76 -10.20 16.59
N ASP A 201 2.27 -9.06 16.15
CA ASP A 201 2.48 -8.77 14.72
C ASP A 201 3.43 -9.81 14.09
N PRO A 202 2.96 -10.55 13.06
CA PRO A 202 3.79 -11.60 12.44
C PRO A 202 4.86 -11.06 11.49
N VAL A 203 4.76 -9.80 11.06
CA VAL A 203 5.66 -9.20 10.06
C VAL A 203 6.71 -8.30 10.71
N PHE A 204 6.29 -7.41 11.59
CA PHE A 204 7.15 -6.41 12.21
C PHE A 204 7.50 -6.69 13.66
N GLY A 205 6.79 -7.60 14.30
CA GLY A 205 6.90 -7.84 15.73
C GLY A 205 7.80 -9.02 16.11
N VAL A 206 8.06 -9.14 17.42
CA VAL A 206 8.76 -10.28 18.03
C VAL A 206 7.83 -10.97 19.03
N ARG A 207 7.54 -12.25 18.79
CA ARG A 207 6.62 -13.01 19.63
C ARG A 207 7.03 -12.97 21.12
N GLY A 208 6.07 -12.57 21.96
CA GLY A 208 6.25 -12.53 23.41
C GLY A 208 7.07 -11.36 23.94
N TYR A 209 7.61 -10.52 23.06
CA TYR A 209 8.33 -9.30 23.48
C TYR A 209 7.42 -8.07 23.37
N THR A 210 7.35 -7.29 24.42
CA THR A 210 6.61 -6.02 24.45
C THR A 210 7.61 -4.92 24.78
N PRO A 211 8.02 -4.11 23.79
CA PRO A 211 8.92 -2.99 24.00
C PRO A 211 8.22 -1.85 24.74
N THR A 212 8.98 -0.96 25.35
CA THR A 212 8.52 0.40 25.63
C THR A 212 8.35 1.17 24.32
N LYS A 213 7.71 2.33 24.36
CA LYS A 213 7.53 3.19 23.18
C LYS A 213 8.87 3.69 22.64
N GLU A 214 9.78 4.02 23.52
CA GLU A 214 11.14 4.47 23.22
C GLU A 214 11.97 3.36 22.56
N GLU A 215 11.97 2.16 23.15
CA GLU A 215 12.65 0.99 22.57
C GLU A 215 12.10 0.64 21.18
N CYS A 216 10.76 0.68 20.99
CA CYS A 216 10.17 0.42 19.70
C CYS A 216 10.63 1.42 18.65
N LYS A 217 10.64 2.72 18.98
CA LYS A 217 11.15 3.76 18.09
C LYS A 217 12.62 3.57 17.75
N GLU A 218 13.45 3.29 18.76
CA GLU A 218 14.87 3.08 18.56
C GLU A 218 15.14 1.90 17.61
N LEU A 219 14.47 0.77 17.81
CA LEU A 219 14.59 -0.40 16.96
C LEU A 219 14.16 -0.11 15.52
N LEU A 220 13.01 0.56 15.35
CA LEU A 220 12.50 0.89 14.01
C LEU A 220 13.41 1.88 13.30
N TYR A 221 13.91 2.90 13.99
CA TYR A 221 14.75 3.95 13.41
C TYR A 221 16.12 3.45 12.95
N LYS A 222 16.63 2.37 13.55
CA LYS A 222 17.85 1.67 13.12
C LYS A 222 17.60 0.74 11.91
N SER A 223 16.34 0.44 11.61
CA SER A 223 16.00 -0.45 10.51
C SER A 223 16.36 0.14 9.14
N GLU A 224 16.95 -0.68 8.27
CA GLU A 224 17.17 -0.35 6.86
C GLU A 224 15.85 0.03 6.12
N LEU A 225 14.68 -0.35 6.67
CA LEU A 225 13.38 0.05 6.12
C LEU A 225 13.18 1.56 6.10
N TYR A 226 13.84 2.31 6.98
CA TYR A 226 13.77 3.77 7.05
C TYR A 226 14.79 4.51 6.19
N ASN A 227 15.74 3.80 5.55
CA ASN A 227 16.79 4.42 4.73
C ASN A 227 16.23 5.21 3.53
N TRP A 228 14.99 4.92 3.09
CA TRP A 228 14.36 5.67 2.00
C TRP A 228 14.10 7.13 2.32
N LEU A 229 14.03 7.50 3.61
CA LEU A 229 13.80 8.89 4.03
C LEU A 229 14.96 9.81 3.67
N GLY A 230 16.21 9.29 3.65
CA GLY A 230 17.40 10.14 3.54
C GLY A 230 17.41 11.16 4.68
N ASP A 231 17.58 12.43 4.34
CA ASP A 231 17.59 13.54 5.30
C ASP A 231 16.19 14.11 5.61
N THR A 232 15.12 13.52 5.05
CA THR A 232 13.74 14.01 5.28
C THR A 232 13.32 13.74 6.72
N PRO A 233 12.85 14.76 7.46
CA PRO A 233 12.33 14.58 8.81
C PRO A 233 11.17 13.57 8.84
N ARG A 234 11.13 12.74 9.90
CA ARG A 234 10.11 11.69 10.02
C ARG A 234 8.69 12.24 10.21
N ASP A 235 8.57 13.44 10.73
CA ASP A 235 7.31 14.16 10.94
C ASP A 235 6.93 15.07 9.77
N ASP A 236 7.72 15.08 8.69
CA ASP A 236 7.34 15.78 7.47
C ASP A 236 5.99 15.26 6.96
N ARG A 237 5.08 16.18 6.62
CA ARG A 237 3.69 15.86 6.25
C ARG A 237 3.54 14.93 5.06
N TYR A 238 4.49 14.93 4.16
CA TYR A 238 4.44 14.07 2.98
C TYR A 238 4.85 12.63 3.32
N VAL A 239 5.85 12.43 4.17
CA VAL A 239 6.28 11.08 4.55
C VAL A 239 5.44 10.50 5.69
N SER A 240 4.84 11.35 6.52
CA SER A 240 3.92 10.97 7.61
C SER A 240 2.51 11.55 7.44
N PRO A 241 1.79 11.15 6.38
CA PRO A 241 0.48 11.72 6.05
C PRO A 241 -0.57 11.54 7.16
N ALA A 242 -0.47 10.53 8.02
CA ALA A 242 -1.37 10.40 9.18
C ALA A 242 -1.24 11.56 10.18
N LEU A 243 -0.13 12.29 10.17
CA LEU A 243 0.09 13.42 11.07
C LEU A 243 -0.39 14.76 10.52
N THR A 244 -0.74 14.84 9.23
CA THR A 244 -1.20 16.07 8.58
C THR A 244 -2.67 16.38 8.84
N TYR A 245 -3.12 17.52 8.34
CA TYR A 245 -4.52 17.93 8.31
C TYR A 245 -5.11 17.70 6.92
N TYR A 246 -6.41 17.40 6.88
CA TYR A 246 -7.19 17.20 5.67
C TYR A 246 -8.37 18.17 5.69
N ASP A 247 -8.95 18.48 4.54
CA ASP A 247 -10.17 19.21 4.37
C ASP A 247 -11.16 18.42 3.47
N ASP A 248 -12.35 18.96 3.25
CA ASP A 248 -13.45 18.30 2.54
C ASP A 248 -13.23 18.19 1.02
N THR A 249 -12.12 18.72 0.50
CA THR A 249 -11.76 18.60 -0.92
C THR A 249 -11.01 17.32 -1.25
N TYR A 250 -10.56 16.56 -0.22
CA TYR A 250 -9.91 15.25 -0.44
C TYR A 250 -10.92 14.21 -0.90
N PRO A 251 -10.50 13.24 -1.72
CA PRO A 251 -11.37 12.17 -2.18
C PRO A 251 -11.65 11.14 -1.08
N PRO A 252 -12.75 10.38 -1.18
CA PRO A 252 -13.06 9.30 -0.24
C PRO A 252 -11.99 8.22 -0.25
N ILE A 253 -11.77 7.59 0.92
CA ILE A 253 -10.79 6.52 1.09
C ILE A 253 -11.40 5.27 1.72
N PHE A 254 -10.92 4.11 1.29
CA PHE A 254 -11.14 2.83 1.93
C PHE A 254 -9.81 2.27 2.44
N VAL A 255 -9.72 2.01 3.74
CA VAL A 255 -8.50 1.53 4.40
C VAL A 255 -8.75 0.13 4.97
N THR A 256 -7.81 -0.79 4.78
CA THR A 256 -7.73 -2.01 5.57
C THR A 256 -6.44 -2.03 6.36
N VAL A 257 -6.48 -2.65 7.53
CA VAL A 257 -5.29 -2.92 8.35
C VAL A 257 -5.52 -4.20 9.15
N GLY A 258 -4.50 -5.01 9.35
CA GLY A 258 -4.62 -6.17 10.23
C GLY A 258 -4.81 -5.74 11.69
N GLY A 259 -5.73 -6.40 12.40
CA GLY A 259 -5.99 -6.08 13.80
C GLY A 259 -4.78 -6.27 14.72
N ASP A 260 -3.84 -7.11 14.32
CA ASP A 260 -2.61 -7.42 15.06
C ASP A 260 -1.37 -6.71 14.50
N GLU A 261 -1.52 -5.78 13.54
CA GLU A 261 -0.41 -4.99 12.99
C GLU A 261 0.04 -3.86 13.91
N VAL A 262 1.34 -3.56 13.91
CA VAL A 262 1.89 -2.35 14.54
C VAL A 262 1.40 -1.07 13.87
N LEU A 263 1.05 -1.10 12.58
CA LEU A 263 0.53 0.06 11.82
C LEU A 263 -0.95 0.39 12.10
N LYS A 264 -1.62 -0.37 12.99
CA LYS A 264 -3.07 -0.22 13.22
C LYS A 264 -3.44 1.19 13.68
N SER A 265 -2.75 1.74 14.68
CA SER A 265 -3.09 3.05 15.25
C SER A 265 -2.96 4.19 14.25
N GLU A 266 -1.97 4.16 13.36
CA GLU A 266 -1.81 5.20 12.34
C GLU A 266 -2.89 5.13 11.26
N CYS A 267 -3.34 3.91 10.90
CA CYS A 267 -4.48 3.73 10.00
C CYS A 267 -5.79 4.21 10.64
N GLU A 268 -5.99 3.95 11.93
CA GLU A 268 -7.13 4.47 12.69
C GLU A 268 -7.09 6.00 12.77
N LEU A 269 -5.92 6.58 13.04
CA LEU A 269 -5.73 8.03 13.06
C LEU A 269 -6.00 8.67 11.70
N LEU A 270 -5.50 8.07 10.62
CA LEU A 270 -5.72 8.53 9.25
C LEU A 270 -7.22 8.59 8.93
N VAL A 271 -7.94 7.49 9.14
CA VAL A 271 -9.40 7.41 8.88
C VAL A 271 -10.16 8.41 9.75
N LYS A 272 -9.79 8.54 11.02
CA LYS A 272 -10.39 9.52 11.91
C LYS A 272 -10.24 10.95 11.35
N LYS A 273 -9.03 11.35 10.93
CA LYS A 273 -8.78 12.68 10.39
C LYS A 273 -9.53 12.98 9.10
N PHE A 274 -9.66 12.01 8.21
CA PHE A 274 -10.48 12.16 7.00
C PHE A 274 -11.95 12.38 7.36
N ASN A 275 -12.51 11.59 8.29
CA ASN A 275 -13.90 11.74 8.73
C ASN A 275 -14.12 13.08 9.47
N GLU A 276 -13.17 13.53 10.28
CA GLU A 276 -13.22 14.84 10.95
C GLU A 276 -13.18 16.00 9.95
N ALA A 277 -12.54 15.82 8.80
CA ALA A 277 -12.52 16.75 7.69
C ALA A 277 -13.79 16.71 6.81
N GLY A 278 -14.78 15.87 7.15
CA GLY A 278 -16.00 15.70 6.34
C GLY A 278 -15.84 14.79 5.12
N VAL A 279 -14.71 14.10 4.99
CA VAL A 279 -14.44 13.15 3.91
C VAL A 279 -14.83 11.75 4.31
N GLU A 280 -15.55 11.04 3.45
CA GLU A 280 -15.89 9.63 3.67
C GLU A 280 -14.62 8.75 3.76
N ALA A 281 -14.40 8.16 4.91
CA ALA A 281 -13.30 7.24 5.14
C ALA A 281 -13.77 6.01 5.91
N THR A 282 -13.53 4.83 5.35
CA THR A 282 -13.92 3.55 5.93
C THR A 282 -12.69 2.74 6.32
N LEU A 283 -12.72 2.14 7.53
CA LEU A 283 -11.70 1.24 8.03
C LEU A 283 -12.23 -0.18 8.19
N PHE A 284 -11.48 -1.16 7.66
CA PHE A 284 -11.69 -2.58 7.93
C PHE A 284 -10.46 -3.17 8.63
N ALA A 285 -10.57 -3.47 9.93
CA ALA A 285 -9.49 -3.92 10.79
C ALA A 285 -9.82 -5.26 11.49
N PRO A 286 -9.87 -6.39 10.78
CA PRO A 286 -10.20 -7.69 11.37
C PRO A 286 -9.13 -8.15 12.36
N PRO A 287 -9.53 -8.68 13.53
CA PRO A 287 -8.60 -9.16 14.54
C PRO A 287 -7.81 -10.38 14.03
N GLY A 288 -6.56 -10.52 14.51
CA GLY A 288 -5.71 -11.66 14.18
C GLY A 288 -5.12 -11.62 12.77
N MET A 289 -5.22 -10.47 12.08
CA MET A 289 -4.69 -10.34 10.72
C MET A 289 -3.37 -9.59 10.68
N MET A 290 -2.55 -9.97 9.70
CA MET A 290 -1.22 -9.45 9.44
C MET A 290 -1.22 -8.29 8.44
N HIS A 291 -0.06 -7.70 8.24
CA HIS A 291 0.22 -6.60 7.31
C HIS A 291 -0.23 -6.90 5.88
N ALA A 292 -0.93 -5.94 5.28
CA ALA A 292 -1.43 -5.96 3.91
C ALA A 292 -2.15 -7.27 3.52
N PHE A 293 -2.81 -7.92 4.48
CA PHE A 293 -3.43 -9.24 4.33
C PHE A 293 -4.34 -9.41 3.10
N PRO A 294 -5.08 -8.40 2.59
CA PRO A 294 -5.98 -8.59 1.46
C PRO A 294 -5.27 -9.01 0.18
N ILE A 295 -4.00 -8.61 -0.03
CA ILE A 295 -3.28 -8.89 -1.28
C ILE A 295 -2.99 -10.39 -1.49
N TYR A 296 -3.07 -11.20 -0.44
CA TYR A 296 -2.77 -12.63 -0.50
C TYR A 296 -3.93 -13.50 -0.99
N GLU A 297 -5.18 -13.04 -0.97
CA GLU A 297 -6.40 -13.69 -1.48
C GLU A 297 -6.76 -15.09 -0.94
N LEU A 298 -5.91 -15.73 -0.15
CA LEU A 298 -5.94 -17.17 0.12
C LEU A 298 -6.80 -17.59 1.32
N PHE A 299 -7.26 -16.65 2.14
CA PHE A 299 -8.04 -16.93 3.35
C PHE A 299 -9.25 -15.99 3.48
N PRO A 300 -10.26 -16.36 4.30
CA PRO A 300 -11.54 -15.66 4.34
C PRO A 300 -11.46 -14.17 4.60
N GLU A 301 -10.61 -13.72 5.53
CA GLU A 301 -10.45 -12.30 5.88
C GLU A 301 -9.85 -11.50 4.71
N ALA A 302 -8.87 -12.08 4.00
CA ALA A 302 -8.28 -11.46 2.81
C ALA A 302 -9.32 -11.30 1.71
N GLN A 303 -10.11 -12.34 1.45
CA GLN A 303 -11.20 -12.28 0.49
C GLN A 303 -12.27 -11.27 0.90
N GLN A 304 -12.57 -11.13 2.20
CA GLN A 304 -13.51 -10.14 2.71
C GLN A 304 -12.97 -8.72 2.48
N GLY A 305 -11.73 -8.44 2.84
CA GLY A 305 -11.09 -7.14 2.60
C GLY A 305 -11.11 -6.76 1.13
N LEU A 306 -10.78 -7.71 0.23
CA LEU A 306 -10.87 -7.47 -1.21
C LEU A 306 -12.30 -7.24 -1.71
N ARG A 307 -13.29 -8.00 -1.21
CA ARG A 307 -14.70 -7.77 -1.57
C ARG A 307 -15.15 -6.36 -1.20
N MET A 308 -14.78 -5.89 -0.01
CA MET A 308 -15.10 -4.53 0.44
C MET A 308 -14.38 -3.48 -0.41
N ALA A 309 -13.09 -3.67 -0.70
CA ALA A 309 -12.33 -2.79 -1.59
C ALA A 309 -12.94 -2.71 -2.99
N PHE A 310 -13.34 -3.84 -3.58
CA PHE A 310 -14.00 -3.86 -4.88
C PHE A 310 -15.42 -3.29 -4.84
N ALA A 311 -16.13 -3.40 -3.71
CA ALA A 311 -17.42 -2.74 -3.52
C ALA A 311 -17.25 -1.22 -3.51
N PHE A 312 -16.26 -0.71 -2.77
CA PHE A 312 -15.89 0.71 -2.78
C PHE A 312 -15.56 1.19 -4.21
N ILE A 313 -14.71 0.46 -4.94
CA ILE A 313 -14.35 0.82 -6.32
C ILE A 313 -15.59 0.88 -7.21
N ARG A 314 -16.48 -0.13 -7.15
CA ARG A 314 -17.73 -0.13 -7.94
C ARG A 314 -18.61 1.06 -7.58
N GLU A 315 -18.83 1.29 -6.31
CA GLU A 315 -19.65 2.41 -5.81
C GLU A 315 -19.13 3.75 -6.32
N LYS A 316 -17.82 4.01 -6.15
CA LYS A 316 -17.23 5.30 -6.56
C LYS A 316 -17.22 5.50 -8.08
N PHE A 317 -17.21 4.44 -8.87
CA PHE A 317 -17.35 4.53 -10.33
C PHE A 317 -18.80 4.40 -10.82
N GLY A 318 -19.78 4.17 -9.94
CA GLY A 318 -21.17 3.94 -10.34
C GLY A 318 -21.35 2.67 -11.18
N VAL A 319 -20.56 1.62 -10.90
CA VAL A 319 -20.61 0.32 -11.59
C VAL A 319 -21.48 -0.63 -10.80
N GLU A 320 -22.48 -1.23 -11.44
CA GLU A 320 -23.37 -2.25 -10.86
C GLU A 320 -22.66 -3.60 -10.60
#